data_c5301ffe8382f80cb86a012019054e48
#
_entry.id   c5301ffe8382f80cb86a012019054e48
#
_cell.length_a   1.000
_cell.length_b   1.000
_cell.length_c   1.000
_cell.angle_alpha   90.00
_cell.angle_beta   90.00
_cell.angle_gamma   90.00
#
_symmetry.space_group_name_H-M   'P 1'
#
loop_
_entity.id
_entity.type
_entity.pdbx_description
1 polymer ?
#
loop_
_entity_poly.entity_id
_entity_poly.type
_entity_poly.pdbx_seq_one_letter_code
_entity_poly.pdbx_strand_id
1 'polypeptide(L)'
;MATPRTVRAALAAAWLTGCTATLLTGPIPDGAATVYVVSRGWHTDIGLPVSAVAGPLASLERDFPGMRFMVFGFGEREYYMAHNEGSGEMLAALFPSPSVILLTSLRSPPPEAFAGLKVTTLRLPESGVRLIAMRIWEDLAKTANGLPVRLADGPSAGSVFYASNQAYDAFHTCNTWTALRLRDGGLPMNTHVLFAGEVMQQAMRIAAGQAQTDDR
;
A
#
# COMPACT_ATOMS: atom_id res chain seq x y z
N MET A 1 -67.15 7.22 -14.74
CA MET A 1 -65.99 8.12 -14.95
C MET A 1 -64.99 7.89 -13.83
N ALA A 2 -63.92 7.21 -14.09
CA ALA A 2 -62.83 6.88 -13.10
C ALA A 2 -61.60 7.67 -13.49
N THR A 3 -61.08 8.51 -12.58
CA THR A 3 -59.88 9.32 -12.77
C THR A 3 -58.60 8.46 -12.48
N PRO A 4 -57.54 8.54 -13.31
CA PRO A 4 -56.32 7.80 -13.03
C PRO A 4 -55.47 8.50 -11.99
N ARG A 5 -55.03 7.75 -10.97
CA ARG A 5 -54.01 8.18 -9.98
C ARG A 5 -52.62 8.10 -10.58
N THR A 6 -51.97 9.23 -10.78
CA THR A 6 -50.57 9.33 -11.15
C THR A 6 -49.70 9.03 -9.92
N VAL A 7 -48.93 7.91 -10.00
CA VAL A 7 -47.90 7.56 -9.05
C VAL A 7 -46.63 8.36 -9.43
N ARG A 8 -46.22 9.31 -8.58
CA ARG A 8 -44.93 10.00 -8.70
C ARG A 8 -43.84 9.11 -8.08
N ALA A 9 -43.01 8.54 -8.90
CA ALA A 9 -41.78 7.87 -8.45
C ALA A 9 -40.75 8.95 -8.04
N ALA A 10 -40.41 9.01 -6.77
CA ALA A 10 -39.29 9.84 -6.26
C ALA A 10 -37.99 9.07 -6.50
N LEU A 11 -37.17 9.54 -7.42
CA LEU A 11 -35.80 9.08 -7.60
C LEU A 11 -34.93 9.66 -6.48
N ALA A 12 -34.56 8.84 -5.52
CA ALA A 12 -33.54 9.16 -4.51
C ALA A 12 -32.16 9.07 -5.18
N ALA A 13 -31.54 10.22 -5.47
CA ALA A 13 -30.16 10.29 -5.91
C ALA A 13 -29.25 10.01 -4.69
N ALA A 14 -28.66 8.83 -4.62
CA ALA A 14 -27.63 8.51 -3.65
C ALA A 14 -26.34 9.23 -4.06
N TRP A 15 -25.94 10.22 -3.28
CA TRP A 15 -24.64 10.88 -3.42
C TRP A 15 -23.56 9.93 -2.89
N LEU A 16 -22.84 9.28 -3.80
CA LEU A 16 -21.60 8.58 -3.51
C LEU A 16 -20.54 9.66 -3.25
N THR A 17 -20.32 10.02 -2.00
CA THR A 17 -19.13 10.80 -1.60
C THR A 17 -17.91 9.89 -1.69
N GLY A 18 -17.34 9.79 -2.89
CA GLY A 18 -16.03 9.16 -3.08
C GLY A 18 -14.99 9.99 -2.33
N CYS A 19 -14.29 9.39 -1.37
CA CYS A 19 -13.09 9.98 -0.77
C CYS A 19 -12.01 10.06 -1.86
N THR A 20 -11.94 11.18 -2.57
CA THR A 20 -10.82 11.49 -3.46
C THR A 20 -9.63 11.91 -2.60
N ALA A 21 -8.52 11.21 -2.69
CA ALA A 21 -7.28 11.61 -2.05
C ALA A 21 -6.83 12.96 -2.63
N THR A 22 -6.78 14.00 -1.79
CA THR A 22 -6.23 15.29 -2.19
C THR A 22 -4.71 15.19 -2.12
N LEU A 23 -4.02 15.52 -3.22
CA LEU A 23 -2.56 15.54 -3.24
C LEU A 23 -2.05 16.63 -2.29
N LEU A 24 -0.99 16.29 -1.55
CA LEU A 24 -0.33 17.22 -0.64
C LEU A 24 0.42 18.28 -1.45
N THR A 25 -0.06 19.51 -1.44
CA THR A 25 0.53 20.66 -2.15
C THR A 25 1.06 21.74 -1.20
N GLY A 26 0.95 21.54 0.11
CA GLY A 26 1.34 22.49 1.15
C GLY A 26 2.41 21.92 2.11
N PRO A 27 2.81 22.75 3.12
CA PRO A 27 3.70 22.31 4.19
C PRO A 27 3.15 21.06 4.87
N ILE A 28 4.06 20.18 5.30
CA ILE A 28 3.69 18.98 6.04
C ILE A 28 3.30 19.42 7.45
N PRO A 29 2.12 18.99 7.96
CA PRO A 29 1.68 19.37 9.30
C PRO A 29 2.65 18.89 10.40
N ASP A 30 2.72 19.62 11.50
CA ASP A 30 3.33 19.13 12.72
C ASP A 30 2.69 17.80 13.14
N GLY A 31 3.51 16.84 13.61
CA GLY A 31 3.02 15.51 13.95
C GLY A 31 2.85 14.55 12.76
N ALA A 32 3.42 14.88 11.60
CA ALA A 32 3.41 13.97 10.45
C ALA A 32 4.09 12.64 10.78
N ALA A 33 3.48 11.54 10.34
CA ALA A 33 4.04 10.21 10.48
C ALA A 33 5.07 9.94 9.38
N THR A 34 6.08 9.14 9.74
CA THR A 34 7.13 8.71 8.81
C THR A 34 6.72 7.42 8.10
N VAL A 35 6.71 7.45 6.78
CA VAL A 35 6.46 6.30 5.90
C VAL A 35 7.74 5.98 5.11
N TYR A 36 7.93 4.74 4.78
CA TYR A 36 9.15 4.27 4.12
C TYR A 36 8.85 3.60 2.79
N VAL A 37 9.72 3.83 1.81
CA VAL A 37 9.76 3.07 0.56
C VAL A 37 11.06 2.28 0.54
N VAL A 38 10.96 0.96 0.50
CA VAL A 38 12.09 0.04 0.49
C VAL A 38 12.25 -0.53 -0.90
N SER A 39 13.46 -0.50 -1.48
CA SER A 39 13.76 -1.12 -2.78
C SER A 39 14.53 -2.42 -2.58
N ARG A 40 14.00 -3.50 -3.18
CA ARG A 40 14.60 -4.83 -3.22
C ARG A 40 14.84 -5.25 -4.67
N GLY A 41 15.91 -4.74 -5.28
CA GLY A 41 16.18 -5.02 -6.70
C GLY A 41 15.09 -4.46 -7.62
N TRP A 42 14.25 -5.33 -8.15
CA TRP A 42 13.15 -4.99 -9.07
C TRP A 42 11.86 -4.56 -8.36
N HIS A 43 11.77 -4.77 -7.06
CA HIS A 43 10.57 -4.67 -6.25
C HIS A 43 10.64 -3.51 -5.26
N THR A 44 9.47 -2.93 -4.93
CA THR A 44 9.36 -1.93 -3.87
C THR A 44 8.29 -2.31 -2.85
N ASP A 45 8.60 -2.04 -1.56
CA ASP A 45 7.69 -2.21 -0.42
C ASP A 45 7.34 -0.85 0.21
N ILE A 46 6.22 -0.81 0.94
CA ILE A 46 5.81 0.34 1.77
C ILE A 46 5.93 -0.04 3.24
N GLY A 47 6.66 0.77 4.01
CA GLY A 47 6.77 0.65 5.46
C GLY A 47 5.90 1.69 6.19
N LEU A 48 5.07 1.24 7.13
CA LEU A 48 4.21 2.09 7.96
C LEU A 48 4.55 1.89 9.43
N PRO A 49 4.64 2.96 10.26
CA PRO A 49 4.76 2.82 11.70
C PRO A 49 3.41 2.34 12.27
N VAL A 50 3.44 1.32 13.11
CA VAL A 50 2.24 0.76 13.76
C VAL A 50 1.45 1.84 14.50
N SER A 51 2.14 2.78 15.14
CA SER A 51 1.53 3.90 15.88
C SER A 51 0.63 4.82 15.03
N ALA A 52 0.85 4.88 13.70
CA ALA A 52 0.04 5.68 12.78
C ALA A 52 -0.99 4.83 12.01
N VAL A 53 -0.91 3.49 12.10
CA VAL A 53 -1.88 2.58 11.47
C VAL A 53 -3.12 2.51 12.34
N ALA A 54 -4.28 2.79 11.75
CA ALA A 54 -5.58 2.70 12.41
C ALA A 54 -6.55 1.82 11.60
N GLY A 55 -7.70 1.55 12.19
CA GLY A 55 -8.72 0.72 11.55
C GLY A 55 -8.39 -0.77 11.56
N PRO A 56 -9.00 -1.54 10.66
CA PRO A 56 -8.90 -3.00 10.71
C PRO A 56 -7.49 -3.54 10.42
N LEU A 57 -6.65 -2.82 9.67
CA LEU A 57 -5.27 -3.24 9.41
C LEU A 57 -4.44 -3.31 10.70
N ALA A 58 -4.71 -2.45 11.69
CA ALA A 58 -4.05 -2.48 12.99
C ALA A 58 -4.26 -3.81 13.73
N SER A 59 -5.31 -4.56 13.41
CA SER A 59 -5.59 -5.86 14.05
C SER A 59 -4.49 -6.90 13.79
N LEU A 60 -3.71 -6.74 12.70
CA LEU A 60 -2.60 -7.64 12.38
C LEU A 60 -1.45 -7.56 13.40
N GLU A 61 -1.35 -6.46 14.17
CA GLU A 61 -0.33 -6.32 15.22
C GLU A 61 -0.40 -7.45 16.26
N ARG A 62 -1.60 -7.98 16.52
CA ARG A 62 -1.81 -9.05 17.51
C ARG A 62 -1.06 -10.34 17.18
N ASP A 63 -0.82 -10.58 15.89
CA ASP A 63 -0.15 -11.79 15.41
C ASP A 63 1.38 -11.67 15.46
N PHE A 64 1.89 -10.44 15.76
CA PHE A 64 3.32 -10.13 15.74
C PHE A 64 3.76 -9.33 16.97
N PRO A 65 3.96 -10.01 18.13
CA PRO A 65 4.33 -9.35 19.37
C PRO A 65 5.59 -8.48 19.26
N GLY A 66 5.48 -7.20 19.63
CA GLY A 66 6.56 -6.23 19.58
C GLY A 66 6.83 -5.63 18.21
N MET A 67 5.93 -5.81 17.25
CA MET A 67 5.96 -5.12 15.96
C MET A 67 5.83 -3.61 16.17
N ARG A 68 6.71 -2.85 15.54
CA ARG A 68 6.67 -1.38 15.52
C ARG A 68 6.47 -0.81 14.12
N PHE A 69 6.81 -1.60 13.10
CA PHE A 69 6.62 -1.24 11.70
C PHE A 69 6.04 -2.42 10.94
N MET A 70 5.09 -2.12 10.06
CA MET A 70 4.52 -3.03 9.06
C MET A 70 5.12 -2.70 7.71
N VAL A 71 5.79 -3.64 7.06
CA VAL A 71 6.29 -3.46 5.70
C VAL A 71 5.51 -4.38 4.78
N PHE A 72 4.90 -3.79 3.74
CA PHE A 72 4.01 -4.46 2.80
C PHE A 72 4.62 -4.47 1.40
N GLY A 73 4.70 -5.65 0.80
CA GLY A 73 5.03 -5.85 -0.60
C GLY A 73 3.88 -6.57 -1.32
N PHE A 74 3.61 -6.16 -2.57
CA PHE A 74 2.59 -6.77 -3.43
C PHE A 74 3.29 -7.52 -4.56
N GLY A 75 2.86 -8.73 -4.89
CA GLY A 75 3.50 -9.52 -5.93
C GLY A 75 2.60 -10.56 -6.58
N GLU A 76 3.05 -11.06 -7.74
CA GLU A 76 2.46 -12.23 -8.35
C GLU A 76 2.64 -13.45 -7.42
N ARG A 77 1.57 -14.22 -7.24
CA ARG A 77 1.48 -15.22 -6.17
C ARG A 77 2.53 -16.32 -6.27
N GLU A 78 2.63 -16.97 -7.41
CA GLU A 78 3.52 -18.15 -7.58
C GLU A 78 4.97 -17.71 -7.52
N TYR A 79 5.31 -16.64 -8.22
CA TYR A 79 6.65 -16.11 -8.28
C TYR A 79 7.13 -15.58 -6.93
N TYR A 80 6.32 -14.71 -6.27
CA TYR A 80 6.72 -14.06 -5.02
C TYR A 80 6.82 -15.05 -3.86
N MET A 81 5.95 -16.08 -3.83
CA MET A 81 5.99 -17.13 -2.80
C MET A 81 7.10 -18.17 -3.05
N ALA A 82 7.51 -18.38 -4.30
CA ALA A 82 8.61 -19.32 -4.64
C ALA A 82 9.99 -18.77 -4.28
N HIS A 83 10.12 -17.53 -3.83
CA HIS A 83 11.39 -16.85 -3.51
C HIS A 83 12.39 -16.85 -4.67
N ASN A 84 11.90 -16.93 -5.91
CA ASN A 84 12.74 -16.89 -7.10
C ASN A 84 13.09 -15.44 -7.46
N GLU A 85 14.32 -15.05 -7.26
CA GLU A 85 14.86 -13.74 -7.68
C GLU A 85 15.25 -13.71 -9.17
N GLY A 86 14.51 -14.38 -10.04
CA GLY A 86 14.86 -14.53 -11.45
C GLY A 86 13.97 -13.74 -12.42
N SER A 87 14.43 -13.59 -13.66
CA SER A 87 13.82 -12.81 -14.75
C SER A 87 12.47 -13.32 -15.28
N GLY A 88 11.81 -14.26 -14.60
CA GLY A 88 10.52 -14.82 -15.02
C GLY A 88 9.32 -13.91 -14.89
N GLU A 89 9.41 -12.82 -14.09
CA GLU A 89 8.31 -11.89 -13.81
C GLU A 89 7.74 -11.20 -15.04
N MET A 90 8.56 -10.88 -16.01
CA MET A 90 8.16 -10.12 -17.19
C MET A 90 7.24 -10.91 -18.14
N LEU A 91 7.31 -12.24 -18.11
CA LEU A 91 6.45 -13.12 -18.92
C LEU A 91 5.12 -13.47 -18.21
N ALA A 92 5.13 -13.61 -16.89
CA ALA A 92 3.92 -13.83 -16.09
C ALA A 92 3.01 -12.60 -16.07
N ALA A 93 3.58 -11.40 -16.16
CA ALA A 93 2.87 -10.13 -16.14
C ALA A 93 2.02 -9.83 -17.40
N LEU A 94 2.08 -10.65 -18.44
CA LEU A 94 1.28 -10.43 -19.67
C LEU A 94 -0.20 -10.80 -19.51
N PHE A 95 -0.52 -11.66 -18.54
CA PHE A 95 -1.88 -12.10 -18.26
C PHE A 95 -2.23 -11.88 -16.79
N PRO A 96 -3.48 -11.49 -16.48
CA PRO A 96 -3.92 -11.36 -15.11
C PRO A 96 -3.73 -12.68 -14.33
N SER A 97 -3.01 -12.61 -13.22
CA SER A 97 -2.72 -13.74 -12.33
C SER A 97 -3.09 -13.42 -10.88
N PRO A 98 -3.28 -14.44 -10.02
CA PRO A 98 -3.48 -14.22 -8.59
C PRO A 98 -2.31 -13.49 -7.96
N SER A 99 -2.59 -12.59 -7.01
CA SER A 99 -1.57 -11.84 -6.29
C SER A 99 -1.58 -12.11 -4.79
N VAL A 100 -0.50 -11.70 -4.14
CA VAL A 100 -0.31 -11.79 -2.70
C VAL A 100 0.23 -10.48 -2.14
N ILE A 101 -0.01 -10.27 -0.86
CA ILE A 101 0.60 -9.22 -0.06
C ILE A 101 1.48 -9.88 1.00
N LEU A 102 2.77 -9.58 0.99
CA LEU A 102 3.71 -9.96 2.04
C LEU A 102 3.67 -8.87 3.12
N LEU A 103 3.34 -9.24 4.35
CA LEU A 103 3.58 -8.43 5.54
C LEU A 103 4.89 -8.88 6.17
N THR A 104 5.82 -7.95 6.38
CA THR A 104 7.02 -8.14 7.19
C THR A 104 6.91 -7.27 8.44
N SER A 105 6.92 -7.91 9.60
CA SER A 105 6.91 -7.27 10.91
C SER A 105 8.31 -6.86 11.31
N LEU A 106 8.52 -5.59 11.68
CA LEU A 106 9.80 -5.09 12.14
C LEU A 106 9.69 -4.48 13.53
N ARG A 107 10.76 -4.64 14.34
CA ARG A 107 10.91 -3.99 15.66
C ARG A 107 11.72 -2.71 15.61
N SER A 108 12.55 -2.53 14.57
CA SER A 108 13.33 -1.31 14.31
C SER A 108 12.88 -0.65 13.02
N PRO A 109 13.21 0.64 12.81
CA PRO A 109 12.85 1.34 11.56
C PRO A 109 13.40 0.64 10.32
N PRO A 110 12.69 0.69 9.18
CA PRO A 110 13.13 0.04 7.94
C PRO A 110 14.56 0.37 7.49
N PRO A 111 15.11 1.61 7.64
CA PRO A 111 16.50 1.87 7.28
C PRO A 111 17.51 1.06 8.11
N GLU A 112 17.19 0.78 9.36
CA GLU A 112 18.03 -0.02 10.26
C GLU A 112 17.83 -1.53 9.98
N ALA A 113 16.57 -1.98 9.89
CA ALA A 113 16.23 -3.39 9.67
C ALA A 113 16.71 -3.92 8.31
N PHE A 114 16.74 -3.05 7.31
CA PHE A 114 17.18 -3.37 5.94
C PHE A 114 18.49 -2.68 5.59
N ALA A 115 19.46 -2.71 6.49
CA ALA A 115 20.79 -2.19 6.24
C ALA A 115 21.38 -2.82 4.96
N GLY A 116 21.76 -1.97 3.99
CA GLY A 116 22.24 -2.40 2.67
C GLY A 116 21.20 -2.34 1.55
N LEU A 117 19.92 -2.18 1.86
CA LEU A 117 18.90 -1.83 0.86
C LEU A 117 18.73 -0.30 0.76
N LYS A 118 18.21 0.15 -0.38
CA LYS A 118 17.82 1.56 -0.53
C LYS A 118 16.47 1.76 0.15
N VAL A 119 16.44 2.63 1.16
CA VAL A 119 15.21 3.03 1.86
C VAL A 119 15.07 4.54 1.76
N THR A 120 13.92 5.00 1.30
CA THR A 120 13.57 6.43 1.28
C THR A 120 12.52 6.70 2.33
N THR A 121 12.75 7.73 3.13
CA THR A 121 11.87 8.19 4.19
C THR A 121 11.00 9.34 3.68
N LEU A 122 9.70 9.25 3.91
CA LEU A 122 8.70 10.23 3.50
C LEU A 122 7.86 10.63 4.72
N ARG A 123 7.39 11.87 4.74
CA ARG A 123 6.50 12.36 5.79
C ARG A 123 5.10 12.56 5.23
N LEU A 124 4.10 12.05 5.96
CA LEU A 124 2.69 12.22 5.62
C LEU A 124 1.91 12.61 6.86
N PRO A 125 0.81 13.38 6.69
CA PRO A 125 -0.18 13.53 7.76
C PRO A 125 -0.68 12.14 8.18
N GLU A 126 -1.02 11.96 9.44
CA GLU A 126 -1.60 10.69 9.90
C GLU A 126 -2.84 10.27 9.11
N SER A 127 -3.63 11.24 8.61
CA SER A 127 -4.77 10.95 7.72
C SER A 127 -4.33 10.25 6.43
N GLY A 128 -3.19 10.63 5.86
CA GLY A 128 -2.62 9.98 4.69
C GLY A 128 -2.17 8.54 4.98
N VAL A 129 -1.52 8.32 6.14
CA VAL A 129 -1.14 6.97 6.57
C VAL A 129 -2.37 6.10 6.79
N ARG A 130 -3.43 6.63 7.41
CA ARG A 130 -4.71 5.92 7.57
C ARG A 130 -5.35 5.54 6.23
N LEU A 131 -5.27 6.39 5.22
CA LEU A 131 -5.75 6.07 3.87
C LEU A 131 -4.94 4.94 3.24
N ILE A 132 -3.61 4.99 3.32
CA ILE A 132 -2.75 3.88 2.85
C ILE A 132 -3.14 2.58 3.56
N ALA A 133 -3.26 2.61 4.88
CA ALA A 133 -3.61 1.43 5.67
C ALA A 133 -4.99 0.86 5.29
N MET A 134 -5.98 1.72 5.05
CA MET A 134 -7.31 1.33 4.60
C MET A 134 -7.25 0.67 3.22
N ARG A 135 -6.49 1.22 2.27
CA ARG A 135 -6.34 0.65 0.92
C ARG A 135 -5.62 -0.69 0.94
N ILE A 136 -4.56 -0.82 1.75
CA ILE A 136 -3.89 -2.11 1.93
C ILE A 136 -4.87 -3.14 2.53
N TRP A 137 -5.68 -2.75 3.50
CA TRP A 137 -6.71 -3.63 4.06
C TRP A 137 -7.75 -4.05 3.01
N GLU A 138 -8.20 -3.13 2.16
CA GLU A 138 -9.13 -3.41 1.07
C GLU A 138 -8.54 -4.41 0.06
N ASP A 139 -7.24 -4.33 -0.23
CA ASP A 139 -6.55 -5.23 -1.16
C ASP A 139 -6.37 -6.66 -0.63
N LEU A 140 -6.41 -6.86 0.68
CA LEU A 140 -6.35 -8.21 1.27
C LEU A 140 -7.64 -8.98 0.95
N ALA A 141 -7.53 -10.21 0.47
CA ALA A 141 -8.66 -11.13 0.41
C ALA A 141 -9.08 -11.54 1.83
N LYS A 142 -10.39 -11.66 2.06
CA LYS A 142 -10.96 -11.98 3.37
C LYS A 142 -11.72 -13.30 3.35
N THR A 143 -11.67 -13.99 4.48
CA THR A 143 -12.55 -15.11 4.79
C THR A 143 -13.99 -14.63 4.98
N ALA A 144 -14.94 -15.55 5.09
CA ALA A 144 -16.33 -15.24 5.43
C ALA A 144 -16.48 -14.47 6.75
N ASN A 145 -15.52 -14.60 7.68
CA ASN A 145 -15.50 -13.89 8.96
C ASN A 145 -14.77 -12.54 8.89
N GLY A 146 -14.41 -12.07 7.70
CA GLY A 146 -13.75 -10.77 7.50
C GLY A 146 -12.26 -10.74 7.88
N LEU A 147 -11.65 -11.89 8.17
CA LEU A 147 -10.21 -11.98 8.47
C LEU A 147 -9.40 -12.12 7.17
N PRO A 148 -8.17 -11.55 7.09
CA PRO A 148 -7.29 -11.77 5.95
C PRO A 148 -6.99 -13.26 5.73
N VAL A 149 -6.99 -13.69 4.48
CA VAL A 149 -6.66 -15.07 4.10
C VAL A 149 -5.16 -15.26 4.13
N ARG A 150 -4.66 -15.86 5.21
CA ARG A 150 -3.26 -16.24 5.35
C ARG A 150 -2.94 -17.42 4.45
N LEU A 151 -1.84 -17.36 3.71
CA LEU A 151 -1.41 -18.42 2.79
C LEU A 151 -0.22 -19.23 3.34
N ALA A 152 0.83 -18.54 3.75
CA ALA A 152 2.07 -19.16 4.21
C ALA A 152 2.89 -18.19 5.08
N ASP A 153 3.91 -18.71 5.76
CA ASP A 153 5.00 -17.89 6.30
C ASP A 153 5.80 -17.26 5.17
N GLY A 154 6.30 -16.05 5.39
CA GLY A 154 7.18 -15.38 4.45
C GLY A 154 8.64 -15.82 4.58
N PRO A 155 9.54 -15.25 3.75
CA PRO A 155 10.94 -15.66 3.68
C PRO A 155 11.77 -15.33 4.91
N SER A 156 11.30 -14.43 5.76
CA SER A 156 11.99 -14.03 6.99
C SER A 156 11.13 -14.26 8.22
N ALA A 157 11.76 -14.44 9.36
CA ALA A 157 11.05 -14.55 10.63
C ALA A 157 10.16 -13.30 10.85
N GLY A 158 8.89 -13.51 11.20
CA GLY A 158 7.93 -12.42 11.38
C GLY A 158 7.37 -11.87 10.07
N SER A 159 7.47 -12.62 8.97
CA SER A 159 6.78 -12.30 7.73
C SER A 159 5.73 -13.34 7.34
N VAL A 160 4.65 -12.88 6.69
CA VAL A 160 3.49 -13.70 6.32
C VAL A 160 2.95 -13.26 4.97
N PHE A 161 2.66 -14.22 4.11
CA PHE A 161 1.92 -14.02 2.87
C PHE A 161 0.41 -14.10 3.10
N TYR A 162 -0.29 -13.07 2.66
CA TYR A 162 -1.75 -13.02 2.61
C TYR A 162 -2.22 -13.02 1.14
N ALA A 163 -3.35 -13.67 0.87
CA ALA A 163 -3.98 -13.56 -0.44
C ALA A 163 -4.45 -12.12 -0.70
N SER A 164 -4.28 -11.64 -1.92
CA SER A 164 -4.86 -10.38 -2.38
C SER A 164 -6.13 -10.66 -3.20
N ASN A 165 -7.06 -9.70 -3.22
CA ASN A 165 -8.22 -9.69 -4.11
C ASN A 165 -7.96 -8.95 -5.41
N GLN A 166 -6.73 -8.41 -5.58
CA GLN A 166 -6.29 -7.75 -6.79
C GLN A 166 -5.69 -8.78 -7.77
N ALA A 167 -5.75 -8.52 -9.07
CA ALA A 167 -4.96 -9.25 -10.04
C ALA A 167 -3.58 -8.59 -10.20
N TYR A 168 -2.57 -9.42 -10.45
CA TYR A 168 -1.25 -8.95 -10.89
C TYR A 168 -1.20 -9.03 -12.42
N ASP A 169 -0.81 -7.95 -13.09
CA ASP A 169 -0.66 -7.90 -14.55
C ASP A 169 0.35 -6.82 -14.96
N ALA A 170 0.56 -6.64 -16.28
CA ALA A 170 1.50 -5.68 -16.84
C ALA A 170 1.25 -4.21 -16.42
N PHE A 171 0.03 -3.87 -16.00
CA PHE A 171 -0.37 -2.52 -15.59
C PHE A 171 -0.56 -2.39 -14.08
N HIS A 172 -0.58 -3.52 -13.38
CA HIS A 172 -0.75 -3.60 -11.94
C HIS A 172 0.32 -4.49 -11.31
N THR A 173 1.56 -3.99 -11.34
CA THR A 173 2.76 -4.63 -10.81
C THR A 173 3.01 -4.23 -9.36
N CYS A 174 4.02 -4.84 -8.70
CA CYS A 174 4.50 -4.43 -7.38
C CYS A 174 4.80 -2.93 -7.29
N ASN A 175 5.47 -2.37 -8.29
CA ASN A 175 5.89 -0.98 -8.32
C ASN A 175 4.72 -0.03 -8.58
N THR A 176 3.79 -0.40 -9.46
CA THR A 176 2.54 0.33 -9.69
C THR A 176 1.70 0.37 -8.42
N TRP A 177 1.57 -0.78 -7.73
CA TRP A 177 0.83 -0.88 -6.47
C TRP A 177 1.45 0.03 -5.40
N THR A 178 2.77 -0.01 -5.21
CA THR A 178 3.48 0.88 -4.27
C THR A 178 3.20 2.35 -4.59
N ALA A 179 3.32 2.76 -5.85
CA ALA A 179 3.05 4.14 -6.27
C ALA A 179 1.59 4.54 -6.04
N LEU A 180 0.62 3.63 -6.30
CA LEU A 180 -0.80 3.85 -6.02
C LEU A 180 -1.06 4.05 -4.53
N ARG A 181 -0.53 3.18 -3.66
CA ARG A 181 -0.72 3.31 -2.20
C ARG A 181 -0.13 4.62 -1.67
N LEU A 182 1.06 5.02 -2.13
CA LEU A 182 1.66 6.31 -1.74
C LEU A 182 0.82 7.50 -2.23
N ARG A 183 0.25 7.42 -3.43
CA ARG A 183 -0.67 8.44 -3.96
C ARG A 183 -1.97 8.50 -3.17
N ASP A 184 -2.53 7.36 -2.74
CA ASP A 184 -3.71 7.32 -1.87
C ASP A 184 -3.44 8.06 -0.55
N GLY A 185 -2.22 8.02 -0.02
CA GLY A 185 -1.78 8.80 1.13
C GLY A 185 -1.61 10.29 0.86
N GLY A 186 -1.78 10.76 -0.37
CA GLY A 186 -1.67 12.16 -0.77
C GLY A 186 -0.33 12.56 -1.37
N LEU A 187 0.63 11.63 -1.55
CA LEU A 187 1.90 11.96 -2.19
C LEU A 187 1.73 12.12 -3.71
N PRO A 188 2.41 13.09 -4.35
CA PRO A 188 2.28 13.35 -5.80
C PRO A 188 3.05 12.30 -6.62
N MET A 189 2.62 11.03 -6.55
CA MET A 189 3.20 9.93 -7.28
C MET A 189 2.56 9.76 -8.67
N ASN A 190 3.39 9.62 -9.69
CA ASN A 190 2.97 9.04 -10.97
C ASN A 190 2.87 7.52 -10.78
N THR A 191 1.73 6.97 -11.14
CA THR A 191 1.42 5.54 -10.95
C THR A 191 1.64 4.69 -12.21
N HIS A 192 1.98 5.31 -13.34
CA HIS A 192 2.40 4.59 -14.54
C HIS A 192 3.91 4.32 -14.44
N VAL A 193 4.27 3.37 -13.60
CA VAL A 193 5.65 2.96 -13.32
C VAL A 193 5.78 1.46 -13.48
N LEU A 194 6.89 1.02 -14.10
CA LEU A 194 7.20 -0.40 -14.27
C LEU A 194 8.35 -0.84 -13.35
N PHE A 195 9.32 0.04 -13.13
CA PHE A 195 10.56 -0.31 -12.45
C PHE A 195 10.65 0.31 -11.05
N ALA A 196 11.26 -0.44 -10.12
CA ALA A 196 11.54 0.04 -8.77
C ALA A 196 12.32 1.37 -8.73
N GLY A 197 13.23 1.55 -9.70
CA GLY A 197 14.01 2.78 -9.84
C GLY A 197 13.15 4.03 -10.06
N GLU A 198 12.03 3.91 -10.78
CA GLU A 198 11.11 5.02 -11.03
C GLU A 198 10.36 5.42 -9.75
N VAL A 199 9.89 4.44 -8.97
CA VAL A 199 9.25 4.67 -7.68
C VAL A 199 10.22 5.35 -6.72
N MET A 200 11.45 4.80 -6.59
CA MET A 200 12.48 5.34 -5.71
C MET A 200 12.89 6.76 -6.09
N GLN A 201 13.05 7.05 -7.39
CA GLN A 201 13.41 8.40 -7.86
C GLN A 201 12.33 9.42 -7.52
N GLN A 202 11.05 9.05 -7.64
CA GLN A 202 9.94 9.92 -7.26
C GLN A 202 9.93 10.13 -5.75
N ALA A 203 10.05 9.05 -4.95
CA ALA A 203 10.11 9.13 -3.50
C ALA A 203 11.27 10.03 -3.01
N MET A 204 12.46 9.90 -3.58
CA MET A 204 13.62 10.76 -3.25
C MET A 204 13.38 12.23 -3.58
N ARG A 205 12.74 12.55 -4.73
CA ARG A 205 12.40 13.95 -5.07
C ARG A 205 11.40 14.54 -4.08
N ILE A 206 10.40 13.76 -3.68
CA ILE A 206 9.41 14.20 -2.68
C ILE A 206 10.11 14.42 -1.33
N ALA A 207 10.95 13.50 -0.88
CA ALA A 207 11.71 13.62 0.37
C ALA A 207 12.59 14.88 0.38
N ALA A 208 13.29 15.16 -0.73
CA ALA A 208 14.12 16.37 -0.86
C ALA A 208 13.28 17.66 -0.78
N GLY A 209 12.09 17.67 -1.40
CA GLY A 209 11.16 18.80 -1.29
C GLY A 209 10.63 19.00 0.14
N GLN A 210 10.39 17.92 0.86
CA GLN A 210 9.95 17.96 2.27
C GLN A 210 11.04 18.55 3.18
N ALA A 211 12.31 18.16 3.00
CA ALA A 211 13.42 18.70 3.76
C ALA A 211 13.61 20.22 3.56
N GLN A 212 13.45 20.72 2.33
CA GLN A 212 13.55 22.16 2.03
C GLN A 212 12.45 23.01 2.67
N THR A 213 11.31 22.40 3.00
CA THR A 213 10.17 23.09 3.61
C THR A 213 10.38 23.22 5.13
N ASP A 214 11.09 22.29 5.74
CA ASP A 214 11.40 22.29 7.18
C ASP A 214 12.49 23.35 7.55
N ASP A 215 13.34 23.73 6.59
CA ASP A 215 14.42 24.70 6.78
C ASP A 215 13.96 26.17 6.63
N ARG A 216 12.67 26.43 6.39
CA ARG A 216 12.09 27.79 6.21
C ARG A 216 11.19 28.20 7.35
#